data_fd943fa9c2d91c73fb81aef9c23b97b9
#
_entry.id   fd943fa9c2d91c73fb81aef9c23b97b9
#
_cell.length_a   1.000
_cell.length_b   1.000
_cell.length_c   1.000
_cell.angle_alpha   90.00
_cell.angle_beta   90.00
_cell.angle_gamma   90.00
#
_symmetry.space_group_name_H-M   'P 1'
#
loop_
_entity.id
_entity.type
_entity.pdbx_description
1 polymer ?
#
loop_
_entity_poly.entity_id
_entity_poly.type
_entity_poly.pdbx_seq_one_letter_code
_entity_poly.pdbx_strand_id
1 'polypeptide(L)'
;MAELISREGNKVEFRASVPAADVSRAYQQVWAGLSRDVRVPGFRPGKAPKKILEQRVGTGYVENEVRDRLLQVHYPQAARELQLSLVDAEIHPEDIADGRAFDFSVKGETYPQVKLGDWKALSLSSAAPEITEEVLERTLADLQDRNATFESVERPAEGNDMVMIEELGEDGGSYPIYLDVAEPHVQAALSGKSVGEEVSITVPAHQHGDHEHPEHTVSVKILDVRHKQRQELGDEFARSLNFEGLERLRTDLRSELTRRAQQEGDSARREEFIEGLVGVMDADVPKALLGRRREAMMEEIQSDLSRQGVKWGEYESFMEEQGKLGEFMADLDKNALSRVRRDLALEQLAEDLKVTVGDQEFNSTMLALAQANNLTAQQLRTQLGPDGLNSYYASIVREKALTQALSQLNPSGEPAQPAAQPDAVLTDAAQPDTTEAVTTETITTEAAATEAAATETQAASKPKKPRASKAKAAAEEASGEEATPVTGASATGASADGDEQG
;
A
#
# COMPACT_ATOMS: atom_id res chain seq x y z
N MET A 1 -11.14 -35.46 -20.25
CA MET A 1 -12.54 -35.07 -20.51
C MET A 1 -13.08 -34.45 -19.24
N ALA A 2 -13.62 -33.23 -19.36
CA ALA A 2 -14.20 -32.52 -18.24
C ALA A 2 -15.73 -32.42 -18.41
N GLU A 3 -16.47 -32.58 -17.32
CA GLU A 3 -17.93 -32.53 -17.28
C GLU A 3 -18.40 -31.56 -16.17
N LEU A 4 -19.28 -30.64 -16.52
CA LEU A 4 -19.90 -29.72 -15.57
C LEU A 4 -21.01 -30.47 -14.83
N ILE A 5 -20.92 -30.56 -13.50
CA ILE A 5 -21.91 -31.21 -12.64
C ILE A 5 -23.01 -30.22 -12.26
N SER A 6 -22.63 -29.04 -11.77
CA SER A 6 -23.59 -28.02 -11.36
C SER A 6 -23.05 -26.61 -11.58
N ARG A 7 -23.96 -25.66 -11.77
CA ARG A 7 -23.68 -24.24 -11.80
C ARG A 7 -24.83 -23.46 -11.16
N GLU A 8 -24.53 -22.78 -10.07
CA GLU A 8 -25.47 -21.92 -9.35
C GLU A 8 -24.87 -20.52 -9.18
N GLY A 9 -25.27 -19.57 -10.02
CA GLY A 9 -24.67 -18.24 -10.07
C GLY A 9 -23.20 -18.33 -10.42
N ASN A 10 -22.34 -17.88 -9.49
CA ASN A 10 -20.89 -17.92 -9.62
C ASN A 10 -20.28 -19.23 -9.13
N LYS A 11 -21.03 -20.08 -8.42
CA LYS A 11 -20.54 -21.36 -7.92
C LYS A 11 -20.64 -22.42 -8.99
N VAL A 12 -19.57 -23.18 -9.17
CA VAL A 12 -19.49 -24.27 -10.13
C VAL A 12 -18.90 -25.50 -9.49
N GLU A 13 -19.39 -26.64 -9.94
CA GLU A 13 -18.81 -27.95 -9.62
C GLU A 13 -18.64 -28.74 -10.93
N PHE A 14 -17.45 -29.24 -11.17
CA PHE A 14 -17.15 -30.07 -12.33
C PHE A 14 -16.26 -31.24 -11.96
N ARG A 15 -16.27 -32.26 -12.79
CA ARG A 15 -15.44 -33.45 -12.68
C ARG A 15 -14.56 -33.57 -13.91
N ALA A 16 -13.34 -34.03 -13.71
CA ALA A 16 -12.42 -34.28 -14.81
C ALA A 16 -11.76 -35.68 -14.62
N SER A 17 -11.54 -36.35 -15.73
CA SER A 17 -10.90 -37.67 -15.77
C SER A 17 -9.61 -37.59 -16.59
N VAL A 18 -8.52 -38.06 -15.98
CA VAL A 18 -7.20 -38.18 -16.60
C VAL A 18 -7.04 -39.62 -17.13
N PRO A 19 -6.70 -39.81 -18.41
CA PRO A 19 -6.54 -41.14 -18.99
C PRO A 19 -5.44 -41.95 -18.30
N ALA A 20 -5.66 -43.29 -18.15
CA ALA A 20 -4.70 -44.21 -17.56
C ALA A 20 -3.30 -44.16 -18.18
N ALA A 21 -3.20 -43.84 -19.48
CA ALA A 21 -1.91 -43.68 -20.17
C ALA A 21 -1.10 -42.50 -19.65
N ASP A 22 -1.76 -41.36 -19.32
CA ASP A 22 -1.11 -40.18 -18.77
C ASP A 22 -0.72 -40.38 -17.29
N VAL A 23 -1.58 -41.12 -16.53
CA VAL A 23 -1.26 -41.52 -15.17
C VAL A 23 -0.01 -42.39 -15.15
N SER A 24 0.06 -43.44 -16.00
CA SER A 24 1.24 -44.29 -16.07
C SER A 24 2.50 -43.56 -16.53
N ARG A 25 2.36 -42.57 -17.42
CA ARG A 25 3.47 -41.69 -17.82
C ARG A 25 3.97 -40.83 -16.67
N ALA A 26 3.07 -40.26 -15.88
CA ALA A 26 3.43 -39.49 -14.70
C ALA A 26 4.15 -40.35 -13.64
N TYR A 27 3.65 -41.55 -13.37
CA TYR A 27 4.36 -42.51 -12.50
C TYR A 27 5.77 -42.82 -12.97
N GLN A 28 5.95 -43.06 -14.29
CA GLN A 28 7.27 -43.32 -14.86
C GLN A 28 8.20 -42.12 -14.69
N GLN A 29 7.71 -40.88 -14.89
CA GLN A 29 8.49 -39.67 -14.73
C GLN A 29 8.91 -39.41 -13.28
N VAL A 30 7.97 -39.57 -12.33
CA VAL A 30 8.23 -39.44 -10.90
C VAL A 30 9.26 -40.45 -10.44
N TRP A 31 9.10 -41.73 -10.82
CA TRP A 31 10.10 -42.74 -10.51
C TRP A 31 11.46 -42.48 -11.13
N ALA A 32 11.52 -41.97 -12.34
CA ALA A 32 12.76 -41.64 -13.00
C ALA A 32 13.46 -40.44 -12.31
N GLY A 33 12.70 -39.46 -11.78
CA GLY A 33 13.20 -38.36 -10.95
C GLY A 33 13.77 -38.91 -9.62
N LEU A 34 12.94 -39.59 -8.86
CA LEU A 34 13.32 -40.15 -7.55
C LEU A 34 14.53 -41.09 -7.62
N SER A 35 14.66 -41.85 -8.71
CA SER A 35 15.84 -42.71 -8.93
C SER A 35 17.13 -41.91 -9.05
N ARG A 36 17.10 -40.68 -9.54
CA ARG A 36 18.30 -39.81 -9.64
C ARG A 36 18.60 -39.07 -8.34
N ASP A 37 17.53 -38.62 -7.65
CA ASP A 37 17.65 -37.69 -6.53
C ASP A 37 17.84 -38.42 -5.19
N VAL A 38 17.23 -39.61 -5.03
CA VAL A 38 17.32 -40.41 -3.80
C VAL A 38 18.59 -41.26 -3.81
N ARG A 39 19.49 -40.99 -2.89
CA ARG A 39 20.69 -41.82 -2.68
C ARG A 39 20.32 -43.11 -1.94
N VAL A 40 20.50 -44.26 -2.60
CA VAL A 40 20.34 -45.57 -2.01
C VAL A 40 21.69 -46.22 -1.80
N PRO A 41 22.08 -46.59 -0.55
CA PRO A 41 23.33 -47.29 -0.29
C PRO A 41 23.44 -48.55 -1.13
N GLY A 42 24.60 -48.75 -1.77
CA GLY A 42 24.85 -49.93 -2.62
C GLY A 42 24.40 -49.78 -4.09
N PHE A 43 23.78 -48.66 -4.48
CA PHE A 43 23.38 -48.43 -5.87
C PHE A 43 23.95 -47.09 -6.38
N ARG A 44 24.33 -47.06 -7.66
CA ARG A 44 24.71 -45.85 -8.34
C ARG A 44 23.43 -45.01 -8.55
N PRO A 45 23.48 -43.66 -8.41
CA PRO A 45 22.35 -42.76 -8.69
C PRO A 45 21.68 -43.10 -10.05
N GLY A 46 20.36 -43.23 -10.06
CA GLY A 46 19.57 -43.61 -11.23
C GLY A 46 19.51 -45.13 -11.53
N LYS A 47 20.09 -46.04 -10.71
CA LYS A 47 20.12 -47.48 -10.92
C LYS A 47 19.48 -48.31 -9.80
N ALA A 48 18.91 -47.69 -8.79
CA ALA A 48 18.19 -48.36 -7.74
C ALA A 48 16.89 -48.94 -8.25
N PRO A 49 16.56 -50.24 -7.96
CA PRO A 49 15.29 -50.86 -8.34
C PRO A 49 14.10 -50.12 -7.69
N LYS A 50 12.96 -50.03 -8.43
CA LYS A 50 11.70 -49.38 -7.97
C LYS A 50 11.29 -49.82 -6.56
N LYS A 51 11.29 -51.14 -6.26
CA LYS A 51 10.91 -51.67 -4.95
C LYS A 51 11.76 -51.14 -3.78
N ILE A 52 13.04 -50.90 -4.00
CA ILE A 52 13.92 -50.39 -2.96
C ILE A 52 13.71 -48.89 -2.75
N LEU A 53 13.46 -48.16 -3.82
CA LEU A 53 13.08 -46.72 -3.76
C LEU A 53 11.71 -46.59 -3.05
N GLU A 54 10.74 -47.44 -3.37
CA GLU A 54 9.42 -47.45 -2.78
C GLU A 54 9.45 -47.72 -1.25
N GLN A 55 10.27 -48.67 -0.82
CA GLN A 55 10.47 -48.93 0.62
C GLN A 55 11.12 -47.74 1.37
N ARG A 56 11.91 -46.95 0.66
CA ARG A 56 12.63 -45.83 1.28
C ARG A 56 11.85 -44.52 1.29
N VAL A 57 11.07 -44.27 0.25
CA VAL A 57 10.30 -43.05 0.06
C VAL A 57 8.87 -43.18 0.54
N GLY A 58 8.31 -44.38 0.47
CA GLY A 58 6.92 -44.67 0.75
C GLY A 58 6.03 -44.53 -0.49
N THR A 59 5.02 -45.39 -0.62
CA THR A 59 4.06 -45.39 -1.72
C THR A 59 3.25 -44.07 -1.72
N GLY A 60 2.78 -43.64 -0.56
CA GLY A 60 1.97 -42.45 -0.41
C GLY A 60 2.66 -41.15 -0.88
N TYR A 61 3.98 -41.05 -0.71
CA TYR A 61 4.74 -39.91 -1.24
C TYR A 61 4.71 -39.88 -2.76
N VAL A 62 4.91 -41.06 -3.39
CA VAL A 62 4.90 -41.16 -4.86
C VAL A 62 3.52 -40.85 -5.42
N GLU A 63 2.48 -41.36 -4.79
CA GLU A 63 1.08 -41.11 -5.17
C GLU A 63 0.75 -39.62 -5.09
N ASN A 64 1.18 -38.92 -4.02
CA ASN A 64 0.98 -37.49 -3.88
C ASN A 64 1.73 -36.72 -4.96
N GLU A 65 3.00 -37.01 -5.20
CA GLU A 65 3.81 -36.35 -6.24
C GLU A 65 3.22 -36.53 -7.65
N VAL A 66 2.72 -37.75 -7.95
CA VAL A 66 2.05 -38.05 -9.22
C VAL A 66 0.73 -37.29 -9.33
N ARG A 67 -0.05 -37.24 -8.25
CA ARG A 67 -1.32 -36.52 -8.18
C ARG A 67 -1.12 -35.04 -8.44
N ASP A 68 -0.20 -34.40 -7.71
CA ASP A 68 0.08 -32.98 -7.83
C ASP A 68 0.53 -32.61 -9.25
N ARG A 69 1.40 -33.44 -9.83
CA ARG A 69 1.85 -33.26 -11.21
C ARG A 69 0.73 -33.37 -12.24
N LEU A 70 -0.18 -34.31 -12.06
CA LEU A 70 -1.34 -34.47 -12.95
C LEU A 70 -2.33 -33.32 -12.78
N LEU A 71 -2.60 -32.89 -11.55
CA LEU A 71 -3.46 -31.76 -11.27
C LEU A 71 -2.93 -30.48 -11.87
N GLN A 72 -1.63 -30.19 -11.75
CA GLN A 72 -1.00 -29.00 -12.35
C GLN A 72 -1.22 -28.92 -13.86
N VAL A 73 -1.29 -30.05 -14.55
CA VAL A 73 -1.47 -30.09 -16.01
C VAL A 73 -2.94 -30.14 -16.40
N HIS A 74 -3.72 -31.06 -15.78
CA HIS A 74 -5.07 -31.38 -16.24
C HIS A 74 -6.15 -30.47 -15.66
N TYR A 75 -5.94 -29.88 -14.47
CA TYR A 75 -6.90 -28.92 -13.91
C TYR A 75 -7.06 -27.66 -14.81
N PRO A 76 -6.00 -26.96 -15.22
CA PRO A 76 -6.15 -25.82 -16.11
C PRO A 76 -6.74 -26.18 -17.49
N GLN A 77 -6.45 -27.39 -17.96
CA GLN A 77 -7.02 -27.89 -19.22
C GLN A 77 -8.53 -28.13 -19.09
N ALA A 78 -8.97 -28.77 -17.99
CA ALA A 78 -10.37 -29.03 -17.72
C ALA A 78 -11.17 -27.71 -17.58
N ALA A 79 -10.63 -26.74 -16.86
CA ALA A 79 -11.24 -25.40 -16.73
C ALA A 79 -11.40 -24.70 -18.09
N ARG A 80 -10.38 -24.79 -18.95
CA ARG A 80 -10.44 -24.25 -20.33
C ARG A 80 -11.43 -24.96 -21.23
N GLU A 81 -11.50 -26.32 -21.17
CA GLU A 81 -12.48 -27.11 -21.92
C GLU A 81 -13.91 -26.68 -21.60
N LEU A 82 -14.18 -26.35 -20.32
CA LEU A 82 -15.48 -25.89 -19.83
C LEU A 82 -15.67 -24.36 -19.95
N GLN A 83 -14.69 -23.63 -20.45
CA GLN A 83 -14.70 -22.15 -20.55
C GLN A 83 -14.97 -21.48 -19.19
N LEU A 84 -14.39 -22.01 -18.12
CA LEU A 84 -14.54 -21.49 -16.76
C LEU A 84 -13.32 -20.66 -16.37
N SER A 85 -13.55 -19.40 -15.99
CA SER A 85 -12.55 -18.56 -15.34
C SER A 85 -12.78 -18.63 -13.84
N LEU A 86 -11.99 -19.45 -13.14
CA LEU A 86 -12.14 -19.68 -11.70
C LEU A 86 -11.36 -18.64 -10.90
N VAL A 87 -12.04 -18.04 -9.94
CA VAL A 87 -11.43 -17.14 -8.95
C VAL A 87 -10.83 -17.97 -7.83
N ASP A 88 -11.55 -18.98 -7.38
CA ASP A 88 -11.13 -19.92 -6.36
C ASP A 88 -11.55 -21.32 -6.72
N ALA A 89 -10.77 -22.32 -6.29
CA ALA A 89 -11.06 -23.72 -6.61
C ALA A 89 -10.52 -24.66 -5.53
N GLU A 90 -11.41 -25.42 -4.96
CA GLU A 90 -11.10 -26.53 -4.09
C GLU A 90 -11.12 -27.84 -4.92
N ILE A 91 -9.97 -28.49 -4.99
CA ILE A 91 -9.79 -29.70 -5.78
C ILE A 91 -9.92 -30.91 -4.85
N HIS A 92 -10.85 -31.81 -5.16
CA HIS A 92 -11.07 -33.07 -4.46
C HIS A 92 -10.60 -34.23 -5.34
N PRO A 93 -9.35 -34.67 -5.18
CA PRO A 93 -8.81 -35.81 -5.94
C PRO A 93 -9.31 -37.11 -5.40
N GLU A 94 -9.61 -38.06 -6.31
CA GLU A 94 -9.87 -39.46 -5.95
C GLU A 94 -8.57 -40.25 -5.77
N ASP A 95 -8.69 -41.55 -5.41
CA ASP A 95 -7.53 -42.43 -5.26
C ASP A 95 -6.81 -42.65 -6.60
N ILE A 96 -5.48 -42.59 -6.56
CA ILE A 96 -4.64 -42.73 -7.74
C ILE A 96 -3.90 -44.09 -7.73
N ALA A 97 -3.89 -44.75 -8.88
CA ALA A 97 -3.13 -45.99 -9.05
C ALA A 97 -2.55 -46.10 -10.47
N ASP A 98 -1.34 -46.64 -10.59
CA ASP A 98 -0.69 -46.86 -11.88
C ASP A 98 -1.54 -47.79 -12.80
N GLY A 99 -1.75 -47.39 -14.05
CA GLY A 99 -2.54 -48.09 -15.02
C GLY A 99 -4.06 -47.92 -14.92
N ARG A 100 -4.54 -47.05 -14.03
CA ARG A 100 -5.95 -46.65 -13.92
C ARG A 100 -6.15 -45.19 -14.28
N ALA A 101 -7.35 -44.85 -14.74
CA ALA A 101 -7.74 -43.46 -14.89
C ALA A 101 -7.78 -42.79 -13.48
N PHE A 102 -7.46 -41.52 -13.45
CA PHE A 102 -7.50 -40.70 -12.24
C PHE A 102 -8.57 -39.64 -12.39
N ASP A 103 -9.54 -39.66 -11.49
CA ASP A 103 -10.64 -38.74 -11.47
C ASP A 103 -10.46 -37.71 -10.35
N PHE A 104 -10.89 -36.50 -10.60
CA PHE A 104 -10.94 -35.42 -9.59
C PHE A 104 -12.17 -34.57 -9.81
N SER A 105 -12.74 -34.07 -8.72
CA SER A 105 -13.79 -33.06 -8.76
C SER A 105 -13.27 -31.74 -8.27
N VAL A 106 -13.84 -30.65 -8.77
CA VAL A 106 -13.47 -29.29 -8.45
C VAL A 106 -14.73 -28.53 -8.08
N LYS A 107 -14.71 -27.90 -6.92
CA LYS A 107 -15.71 -26.93 -6.49
C LYS A 107 -15.05 -25.57 -6.45
N GLY A 108 -15.70 -24.55 -6.99
CA GLY A 108 -15.09 -23.22 -7.01
C GLY A 108 -16.08 -22.12 -7.36
N GLU A 109 -15.57 -20.90 -7.30
CA GLU A 109 -16.29 -19.72 -7.73
C GLU A 109 -15.68 -19.19 -9.03
N THR A 110 -16.54 -18.89 -10.01
CA THR A 110 -16.13 -18.28 -11.28
C THR A 110 -16.10 -16.76 -11.15
N TYR A 111 -15.37 -16.12 -12.04
CA TYR A 111 -15.47 -14.68 -12.22
C TYR A 111 -16.92 -14.28 -12.50
N PRO A 112 -17.44 -13.19 -11.90
CA PRO A 112 -18.84 -12.82 -12.01
C PRO A 112 -19.17 -12.36 -13.43
N GLN A 113 -20.39 -12.64 -13.87
CA GLN A 113 -20.92 -12.02 -15.06
C GLN A 113 -21.48 -10.65 -14.70
N VAL A 114 -20.80 -9.62 -15.15
CA VAL A 114 -21.17 -8.23 -14.89
C VAL A 114 -22.06 -7.74 -16.04
N LYS A 115 -23.11 -6.99 -15.70
CA LYS A 115 -23.92 -6.28 -16.69
C LYS A 115 -24.00 -4.82 -16.26
N LEU A 116 -23.66 -3.93 -17.17
CA LEU A 116 -23.88 -2.50 -16.97
C LEU A 116 -25.22 -2.09 -17.52
N GLY A 117 -25.95 -1.29 -16.75
CA GLY A 117 -27.14 -0.58 -17.23
C GLY A 117 -26.75 0.54 -18.19
N ASP A 118 -27.71 1.46 -18.44
CA ASP A 118 -27.45 2.60 -19.33
C ASP A 118 -26.59 3.67 -18.65
N TRP A 119 -25.29 3.44 -18.62
CA TRP A 119 -24.30 4.37 -18.08
C TRP A 119 -24.22 5.69 -18.86
N LYS A 120 -24.70 5.72 -20.13
CA LYS A 120 -24.73 6.94 -20.96
C LYS A 120 -25.80 7.92 -20.52
N ALA A 121 -26.77 7.46 -19.75
CA ALA A 121 -27.82 8.30 -19.16
C ALA A 121 -27.37 8.94 -17.82
N LEU A 122 -26.17 8.62 -17.32
CA LEU A 122 -25.65 9.24 -16.11
C LEU A 122 -25.39 10.74 -16.34
N SER A 123 -25.93 11.57 -15.46
CA SER A 123 -25.67 13.01 -15.45
C SER A 123 -24.63 13.33 -14.39
N LEU A 124 -23.53 13.95 -14.80
CA LEU A 124 -22.47 14.39 -13.89
C LEU A 124 -22.71 15.84 -13.51
N SER A 125 -22.77 16.11 -12.22
CA SER A 125 -23.01 17.44 -11.64
C SER A 125 -21.71 18.12 -11.20
N SER A 126 -20.64 17.36 -10.95
CA SER A 126 -19.37 17.88 -10.50
C SER A 126 -18.72 18.76 -11.56
N ALA A 127 -18.47 20.01 -11.21
CA ALA A 127 -17.76 20.97 -12.03
C ALA A 127 -16.55 21.52 -11.26
N ALA A 128 -15.53 21.95 -12.00
CA ALA A 128 -14.43 22.65 -11.38
C ALA A 128 -14.94 23.93 -10.69
N PRO A 129 -14.54 24.21 -9.45
CA PRO A 129 -14.90 25.45 -8.78
C PRO A 129 -14.32 26.64 -9.53
N GLU A 130 -15.12 27.69 -9.68
CA GLU A 130 -14.67 28.95 -10.31
C GLU A 130 -13.70 29.69 -9.38
N ILE A 131 -12.58 30.11 -9.92
CA ILE A 131 -11.62 30.94 -9.18
C ILE A 131 -12.05 32.41 -9.27
N THR A 132 -12.78 32.84 -8.25
CA THR A 132 -13.22 34.23 -8.11
C THR A 132 -12.06 35.12 -7.64
N GLU A 133 -12.22 36.44 -7.84
CA GLU A 133 -11.24 37.41 -7.33
C GLU A 133 -11.10 37.34 -5.80
N GLU A 134 -12.18 37.03 -5.11
CA GLU A 134 -12.20 36.85 -3.65
C GLU A 134 -11.28 35.68 -3.19
N VAL A 135 -11.29 34.56 -3.90
CA VAL A 135 -10.39 33.42 -3.64
C VAL A 135 -8.93 33.84 -3.87
N LEU A 136 -8.67 34.59 -4.93
CA LEU A 136 -7.32 35.09 -5.23
C LEU A 136 -6.83 36.04 -4.14
N GLU A 137 -7.64 37.03 -3.73
CA GLU A 137 -7.27 37.99 -2.67
C GLU A 137 -7.06 37.29 -1.32
N ARG A 138 -7.90 36.31 -0.99
CA ARG A 138 -7.72 35.50 0.21
C ARG A 138 -6.40 34.72 0.17
N THR A 139 -6.08 34.12 -0.95
CA THR A 139 -4.81 33.37 -1.10
C THR A 139 -3.60 34.28 -1.03
N LEU A 140 -3.71 35.53 -1.57
CA LEU A 140 -2.67 36.52 -1.43
C LEU A 140 -2.49 37.00 0.02
N ALA A 141 -3.59 37.15 0.76
CA ALA A 141 -3.56 37.47 2.19
C ALA A 141 -2.92 36.30 3.01
N ASP A 142 -3.26 35.06 2.70
CA ASP A 142 -2.62 33.90 3.32
C ASP A 142 -1.10 33.83 3.02
N LEU A 143 -0.69 34.18 1.81
CA LEU A 143 0.72 34.30 1.45
C LEU A 143 1.43 35.43 2.23
N GLN A 144 0.78 36.59 2.42
CA GLN A 144 1.31 37.66 3.25
C GLN A 144 1.47 37.21 4.71
N ASP A 145 0.49 36.45 5.24
CA ASP A 145 0.53 35.94 6.60
C ASP A 145 1.65 34.92 6.82
N ARG A 146 1.86 34.03 5.89
CA ARG A 146 2.96 33.04 5.94
C ARG A 146 4.35 33.67 5.81
N ASN A 147 4.44 34.81 5.16
CA ASN A 147 5.69 35.52 4.97
C ASN A 147 5.82 36.76 5.88
N ALA A 148 4.94 36.91 6.88
CA ALA A 148 5.02 37.97 7.85
C ALA A 148 6.29 37.84 8.70
N THR A 149 6.91 38.95 9.02
CA THR A 149 8.02 39.04 9.95
C THR A 149 7.51 39.34 11.36
N PHE A 150 8.25 38.93 12.37
CA PHE A 150 7.89 39.13 13.77
C PHE A 150 8.94 39.98 14.46
N GLU A 151 8.55 41.16 14.91
CA GLU A 151 9.44 42.09 15.62
C GLU A 151 9.04 42.14 17.11
N SER A 152 10.03 41.97 18.02
CA SER A 152 9.81 42.10 19.47
C SER A 152 9.34 43.50 19.82
N VAL A 153 8.32 43.59 20.63
CA VAL A 153 7.70 44.85 21.05
C VAL A 153 7.58 44.91 22.58
N GLU A 154 7.84 46.13 23.13
CA GLU A 154 7.73 46.37 24.58
C GLU A 154 6.33 46.91 24.97
N ARG A 155 5.28 46.31 24.43
CA ARG A 155 3.87 46.62 24.75
C ARG A 155 3.08 45.38 25.13
N PRO A 156 1.92 45.55 25.78
CA PRO A 156 1.02 44.42 25.99
C PRO A 156 0.63 43.73 24.67
N ALA A 157 0.44 42.39 24.70
CA ALA A 157 0.09 41.59 23.55
C ALA A 157 -1.28 41.97 22.97
N GLU A 158 -1.38 42.13 21.68
CA GLU A 158 -2.59 42.38 20.90
C GLU A 158 -2.97 41.19 20.05
N GLY A 159 -4.21 41.15 19.51
CA GLY A 159 -4.79 39.98 18.83
C GLY A 159 -4.05 39.45 17.60
N ASN A 160 -3.09 40.21 17.04
CA ASN A 160 -2.29 39.77 15.87
C ASN A 160 -0.83 39.46 16.25
N ASP A 161 -0.50 39.44 17.53
CA ASP A 161 0.86 39.21 17.98
C ASP A 161 1.17 37.74 18.16
N MET A 162 2.41 37.36 18.09
CA MET A 162 2.95 36.09 18.52
C MET A 162 3.52 36.29 19.95
N VAL A 163 3.07 35.48 20.86
CA VAL A 163 3.53 35.49 22.25
C VAL A 163 4.39 34.26 22.49
N MET A 164 5.64 34.46 22.84
CA MET A 164 6.52 33.39 23.28
C MET A 164 6.24 33.10 24.74
N ILE A 165 5.78 31.91 25.06
CA ILE A 165 5.48 31.51 26.43
C ILE A 165 6.43 30.41 26.90
N GLU A 166 6.59 30.32 28.21
CA GLU A 166 7.24 29.21 28.92
C GLU A 166 6.20 28.60 29.86
N GLU A 167 5.96 27.32 29.74
CA GLU A 167 5.08 26.62 30.62
C GLU A 167 5.76 26.36 31.97
N LEU A 168 5.09 26.72 33.06
CA LEU A 168 5.60 26.57 34.42
C LEU A 168 5.24 25.19 34.98
N GLY A 169 6.16 24.19 34.78
CA GLY A 169 5.98 22.82 35.23
C GLY A 169 7.29 22.04 35.18
N GLU A 170 7.27 20.78 35.67
CA GLU A 170 8.49 19.92 35.69
C GLU A 170 9.02 19.58 34.31
N ASP A 171 8.17 19.56 33.28
CA ASP A 171 8.53 19.31 31.87
C ASP A 171 8.22 20.51 30.96
N GLY A 172 8.12 21.73 31.54
CA GLY A 172 7.70 22.93 30.84
C GLY A 172 8.67 23.37 29.74
N GLY A 173 8.16 23.58 28.53
CA GLY A 173 8.90 24.05 27.37
C GLY A 173 8.52 25.47 26.97
N SER A 174 9.37 26.12 26.13
CA SER A 174 9.05 27.41 25.52
C SER A 174 8.54 27.21 24.11
N TYR A 175 7.39 27.79 23.79
CA TYR A 175 6.80 27.69 22.44
C TYR A 175 6.03 28.97 22.07
N PRO A 176 5.92 29.27 20.76
CA PRO A 176 5.17 30.43 20.31
C PRO A 176 3.67 30.16 20.25
N ILE A 177 2.87 31.14 20.68
CA ILE A 177 1.42 31.18 20.45
C ILE A 177 1.11 32.36 19.54
N TYR A 178 0.44 32.06 18.43
CA TYR A 178 -0.05 33.06 17.48
C TYR A 178 -1.47 33.46 17.87
N LEU A 179 -1.66 34.67 18.37
CA LEU A 179 -2.95 35.11 18.92
C LEU A 179 -4.07 35.21 17.90
N ASP A 180 -3.72 35.45 16.62
CA ASP A 180 -4.68 35.57 15.52
C ASP A 180 -5.37 34.24 15.16
N VAL A 181 -4.76 33.10 15.50
CA VAL A 181 -5.27 31.75 15.26
C VAL A 181 -5.45 30.94 16.54
N ALA A 182 -5.11 31.51 17.70
CA ALA A 182 -5.25 30.86 18.99
C ALA A 182 -6.74 30.66 19.36
N GLU A 183 -7.03 29.61 20.11
CA GLU A 183 -8.37 29.41 20.64
C GLU A 183 -8.86 30.59 21.51
N PRO A 184 -10.15 30.88 21.51
CA PRO A 184 -10.68 32.08 22.17
C PRO A 184 -10.31 32.20 23.67
N HIS A 185 -10.19 31.09 24.37
CA HIS A 185 -9.81 31.09 25.80
C HIS A 185 -8.31 31.44 25.98
N VAL A 186 -7.43 30.98 25.06
CA VAL A 186 -6.00 31.29 25.06
C VAL A 186 -5.79 32.75 24.68
N GLN A 187 -6.47 33.19 23.62
CA GLN A 187 -6.43 34.59 23.16
C GLN A 187 -6.89 35.55 24.27
N ALA A 188 -8.00 35.24 24.96
CA ALA A 188 -8.52 36.06 26.06
C ALA A 188 -7.56 36.11 27.26
N ALA A 189 -6.85 35.02 27.54
CA ALA A 189 -5.93 34.97 28.68
C ALA A 189 -4.63 35.74 28.41
N LEU A 190 -4.12 35.76 27.17
CA LEU A 190 -2.84 36.36 26.80
C LEU A 190 -2.96 37.78 26.27
N SER A 191 -4.12 38.20 25.73
CA SER A 191 -4.33 39.56 25.24
C SER A 191 -4.22 40.59 26.39
N GLY A 192 -3.50 41.65 26.13
CA GLY A 192 -3.27 42.72 27.12
C GLY A 192 -2.21 42.41 28.17
N LYS A 193 -1.52 41.26 28.05
CA LYS A 193 -0.46 40.85 28.96
C LYS A 193 0.92 41.27 28.44
N SER A 194 1.85 41.53 29.34
CA SER A 194 3.19 42.00 29.03
C SER A 194 4.27 40.97 29.28
N VAL A 195 5.44 41.16 28.70
CA VAL A 195 6.60 40.32 28.94
C VAL A 195 6.93 40.21 30.42
N GLY A 196 7.16 38.99 30.89
CA GLY A 196 7.47 38.65 32.29
C GLY A 196 6.25 38.38 33.17
N GLU A 197 5.04 38.63 32.68
CA GLU A 197 3.82 38.29 33.44
C GLU A 197 3.60 36.78 33.43
N GLU A 198 3.10 36.26 34.58
CA GLU A 198 2.62 34.87 34.71
C GLU A 198 1.09 34.85 34.51
N VAL A 199 0.64 33.99 33.65
CA VAL A 199 -0.78 33.90 33.26
C VAL A 199 -1.25 32.46 33.42
N SER A 200 -2.44 32.30 33.99
CA SER A 200 -3.10 31.00 34.07
C SER A 200 -4.11 30.86 32.93
N ILE A 201 -3.92 29.89 32.07
CA ILE A 201 -4.80 29.57 30.93
C ILE A 201 -5.66 28.40 31.35
N THR A 202 -6.95 28.58 31.40
CA THR A 202 -7.90 27.47 31.65
C THR A 202 -8.29 26.85 30.33
N VAL A 203 -7.85 25.62 30.10
CA VAL A 203 -8.24 24.82 28.95
C VAL A 203 -9.57 24.14 29.30
N PRO A 204 -10.64 24.41 28.54
CA PRO A 204 -11.94 23.81 28.81
C PRO A 204 -11.89 22.29 28.60
N ALA A 205 -12.78 21.58 29.26
CA ALA A 205 -12.93 20.15 29.03
C ALA A 205 -13.19 19.90 27.53
N HIS A 206 -12.40 19.04 26.95
CA HIS A 206 -12.54 18.66 25.54
C HIS A 206 -12.39 17.15 25.37
N GLN A 207 -13.05 16.62 24.35
CA GLN A 207 -13.00 15.23 24.02
C GLN A 207 -12.06 15.04 22.80
N HIS A 208 -11.04 14.21 22.97
CA HIS A 208 -10.17 13.83 21.88
C HIS A 208 -10.27 12.31 21.68
N GLY A 209 -11.00 11.89 20.63
CA GLY A 209 -11.39 10.50 20.46
C GLY A 209 -12.29 10.02 21.60
N ASP A 210 -11.94 8.92 22.25
CA ASP A 210 -12.68 8.33 23.38
C ASP A 210 -12.18 8.83 24.75
N HIS A 211 -11.21 9.76 24.78
CA HIS A 211 -10.67 10.31 26.01
C HIS A 211 -11.28 11.67 26.31
N GLU A 212 -11.93 11.78 27.46
CA GLU A 212 -12.37 13.06 28.03
C GLU A 212 -11.19 13.66 28.80
N HIS A 213 -10.73 14.81 28.34
CA HIS A 213 -9.78 15.63 29.09
C HIS A 213 -10.58 16.59 29.93
N PRO A 214 -10.52 16.48 31.28
CA PRO A 214 -11.23 17.41 32.15
C PRO A 214 -10.62 18.81 32.02
N GLU A 215 -11.41 19.82 32.36
CA GLU A 215 -10.93 21.18 32.49
C GLU A 215 -9.67 21.21 33.36
N HIS A 216 -8.60 21.80 32.84
CA HIS A 216 -7.35 21.98 33.58
C HIS A 216 -6.77 23.36 33.34
N THR A 217 -5.92 23.80 34.25
CA THR A 217 -5.30 25.12 34.20
C THR A 217 -3.79 24.95 33.98
N VAL A 218 -3.27 25.60 32.96
CA VAL A 218 -1.85 25.67 32.68
C VAL A 218 -1.32 27.03 33.05
N SER A 219 -0.27 27.09 33.85
CA SER A 219 0.40 28.34 34.20
C SER A 219 1.57 28.58 33.27
N VAL A 220 1.58 29.72 32.59
CA VAL A 220 2.59 30.10 31.62
C VAL A 220 3.19 31.46 31.96
N LYS A 221 4.46 31.64 31.61
CA LYS A 221 5.17 32.91 31.69
C LYS A 221 5.44 33.48 30.31
N ILE A 222 5.13 34.74 30.11
CA ILE A 222 5.39 35.41 28.85
C ILE A 222 6.88 35.81 28.78
N LEU A 223 7.59 35.23 27.78
CA LEU A 223 9.00 35.52 27.54
C LEU A 223 9.22 36.64 26.57
N ASP A 224 8.41 36.77 25.54
CA ASP A 224 8.52 37.76 24.50
C ASP A 224 7.16 37.99 23.84
N VAL A 225 6.92 39.22 23.39
CA VAL A 225 5.77 39.61 22.57
C VAL A 225 6.28 40.12 21.25
N ARG A 226 5.87 39.50 20.16
CA ARG A 226 6.33 39.90 18.83
C ARG A 226 5.14 40.29 17.98
N HIS A 227 5.24 41.48 17.43
CA HIS A 227 4.23 42.01 16.51
C HIS A 227 4.39 41.38 15.12
N LYS A 228 3.29 40.82 14.58
CA LYS A 228 3.21 40.28 13.23
C LYS A 228 3.17 41.44 12.24
N GLN A 229 4.25 41.63 11.53
CA GLN A 229 4.39 42.64 10.52
C GLN A 229 4.17 42.06 9.14
N ARG A 230 3.00 42.32 8.54
CA ARG A 230 2.72 41.95 7.16
C ARG A 230 3.37 42.92 6.21
N GLN A 231 4.09 42.43 5.22
CA GLN A 231 4.56 43.26 4.12
C GLN A 231 3.37 43.80 3.32
N GLU A 232 3.41 45.04 2.89
CA GLU A 232 2.38 45.57 2.00
C GLU A 232 2.35 44.82 0.68
N LEU A 233 1.13 44.54 0.19
CA LEU A 233 0.91 43.82 -1.07
C LEU A 233 1.37 44.71 -2.23
N GLY A 234 2.56 44.48 -2.70
CA GLY A 234 3.20 45.28 -3.75
C GLY A 234 4.31 44.54 -4.47
N ASP A 235 5.00 45.22 -5.38
CA ASP A 235 6.10 44.65 -6.14
C ASP A 235 7.26 44.16 -5.27
N GLU A 236 7.48 44.81 -4.13
CA GLU A 236 8.54 44.43 -3.18
C GLU A 236 8.20 43.04 -2.54
N PHE A 237 6.96 42.87 -2.13
CA PHE A 237 6.47 41.59 -1.63
C PHE A 237 6.60 40.48 -2.70
N ALA A 238 6.17 40.77 -3.93
CA ALA A 238 6.30 39.80 -5.03
C ALA A 238 7.77 39.43 -5.31
N ARG A 239 8.69 40.40 -5.25
CA ARG A 239 10.14 40.14 -5.41
C ARG A 239 10.72 39.31 -4.25
N SER A 240 10.23 39.48 -3.02
CA SER A 240 10.67 38.66 -1.89
C SER A 240 10.30 37.16 -2.10
N LEU A 241 9.26 36.92 -2.89
CA LEU A 241 8.82 35.57 -3.31
C LEU A 241 9.42 35.11 -4.65
N ASN A 242 10.43 35.83 -5.17
CA ASN A 242 11.10 35.56 -6.46
C ASN A 242 10.24 35.80 -7.71
N PHE A 243 9.22 36.63 -7.64
CA PHE A 243 8.43 37.08 -8.79
C PHE A 243 8.91 38.46 -9.29
N GLU A 244 8.72 38.74 -10.57
CA GLU A 244 9.11 40.02 -11.18
C GLU A 244 8.35 41.23 -10.61
N GLY A 245 7.09 41.03 -10.19
CA GLY A 245 6.20 42.02 -9.60
C GLY A 245 4.83 41.43 -9.28
N LEU A 246 3.98 42.28 -8.67
CA LEU A 246 2.67 41.87 -8.15
C LEU A 246 1.73 41.31 -9.23
N GLU A 247 1.70 41.91 -10.42
CA GLU A 247 0.87 41.48 -11.53
C GLU A 247 1.27 40.07 -12.02
N ARG A 248 2.56 39.77 -12.03
CA ARG A 248 3.06 38.45 -12.37
C ARG A 248 2.68 37.43 -11.32
N LEU A 249 2.87 37.76 -10.04
CA LEU A 249 2.43 36.89 -8.92
C LEU A 249 0.94 36.58 -9.00
N ARG A 250 0.08 37.57 -9.22
CA ARG A 250 -1.38 37.40 -9.38
C ARG A 250 -1.72 36.49 -10.56
N THR A 251 -1.05 36.68 -11.70
CA THR A 251 -1.29 35.87 -12.90
C THR A 251 -0.91 34.42 -12.68
N ASP A 252 0.26 34.18 -12.14
CA ASP A 252 0.77 32.82 -11.89
C ASP A 252 -0.06 32.12 -10.81
N LEU A 253 -0.43 32.85 -9.73
CA LEU A 253 -1.29 32.32 -8.68
C LEU A 253 -2.68 31.96 -9.21
N ARG A 254 -3.30 32.84 -10.01
CA ARG A 254 -4.60 32.53 -10.65
C ARG A 254 -4.50 31.31 -11.55
N SER A 255 -3.44 31.21 -12.35
CA SER A 255 -3.19 30.05 -13.22
C SER A 255 -3.06 28.77 -12.42
N GLU A 256 -2.30 28.79 -11.33
CA GLU A 256 -2.12 27.64 -10.45
C GLU A 256 -3.41 27.23 -9.74
N LEU A 257 -4.16 28.20 -9.18
CA LEU A 257 -5.46 27.94 -8.56
C LEU A 257 -6.46 27.37 -9.58
N THR A 258 -6.49 27.91 -10.82
CA THR A 258 -7.36 27.40 -11.88
C THR A 258 -6.99 25.98 -12.26
N ARG A 259 -5.70 25.69 -12.41
CA ARG A 259 -5.20 24.34 -12.70
C ARG A 259 -5.59 23.35 -11.58
N ARG A 260 -5.44 23.75 -10.32
CA ARG A 260 -5.80 22.93 -9.17
C ARG A 260 -7.31 22.69 -9.10
N ALA A 261 -8.12 23.73 -9.28
CA ALA A 261 -9.57 23.62 -9.33
C ALA A 261 -10.06 22.71 -10.46
N GLN A 262 -9.41 22.79 -11.64
CA GLN A 262 -9.71 21.87 -12.75
C GLN A 262 -9.37 20.41 -12.37
N GLN A 263 -8.21 20.16 -11.77
CA GLN A 263 -7.84 18.82 -11.32
C GLN A 263 -8.80 18.27 -10.26
N GLU A 264 -9.21 19.10 -9.29
CA GLU A 264 -10.19 18.72 -8.28
C GLU A 264 -11.56 18.43 -8.92
N GLY A 265 -12.01 19.27 -9.85
CA GLY A 265 -13.25 19.07 -10.59
C GLY A 265 -13.22 17.80 -11.45
N ASP A 266 -12.12 17.53 -12.14
CA ASP A 266 -11.95 16.32 -12.94
C ASP A 266 -11.91 15.06 -12.05
N SER A 267 -11.27 15.14 -10.90
CA SER A 267 -11.23 14.03 -9.92
C SER A 267 -12.63 13.77 -9.34
N ALA A 268 -13.34 14.81 -8.94
CA ALA A 268 -14.72 14.69 -8.45
C ALA A 268 -15.67 14.12 -9.51
N ARG A 269 -15.52 14.55 -10.77
CA ARG A 269 -16.32 14.03 -11.88
C ARG A 269 -16.03 12.56 -12.18
N ARG A 270 -14.77 12.14 -12.09
CA ARG A 270 -14.37 10.75 -12.23
C ARG A 270 -15.01 9.89 -11.15
N GLU A 271 -14.94 10.32 -9.90
CA GLU A 271 -15.52 9.60 -8.77
C GLU A 271 -17.04 9.51 -8.90
N GLU A 272 -17.74 10.62 -9.18
CA GLU A 272 -19.19 10.66 -9.43
C GLU A 272 -19.60 9.69 -10.56
N PHE A 273 -18.83 9.64 -11.65
CA PHE A 273 -19.08 8.69 -12.73
C PHE A 273 -18.91 7.24 -12.28
N ILE A 274 -17.87 6.93 -11.54
CA ILE A 274 -17.59 5.57 -11.06
C ILE A 274 -18.67 5.14 -10.07
N GLU A 275 -19.09 6.00 -9.15
CA GLU A 275 -20.21 5.73 -8.24
C GLU A 275 -21.50 5.47 -9.01
N GLY A 276 -21.81 6.32 -10.00
CA GLY A 276 -22.94 6.12 -10.89
C GLY A 276 -22.88 4.80 -11.66
N LEU A 277 -21.70 4.47 -12.18
CA LEU A 277 -21.46 3.21 -12.91
C LEU A 277 -21.67 1.99 -12.01
N VAL A 278 -21.14 2.01 -10.79
CA VAL A 278 -21.36 0.96 -9.78
C VAL A 278 -22.86 0.88 -9.39
N GLY A 279 -23.55 2.01 -9.37
CA GLY A 279 -25.00 2.08 -9.09
C GLY A 279 -25.87 1.40 -10.15
N VAL A 280 -25.47 1.45 -11.42
CA VAL A 280 -26.20 0.81 -12.54
C VAL A 280 -25.68 -0.59 -12.87
N MET A 281 -24.66 -1.07 -12.15
CA MET A 281 -24.09 -2.41 -12.33
C MET A 281 -24.95 -3.47 -11.66
N ASP A 282 -25.29 -4.52 -12.42
CA ASP A 282 -25.85 -5.76 -11.91
C ASP A 282 -24.77 -6.87 -11.91
N ALA A 283 -24.28 -7.19 -10.73
CA ALA A 283 -23.29 -8.24 -10.54
C ALA A 283 -23.37 -8.84 -9.14
N ASP A 284 -23.27 -10.15 -9.05
CA ASP A 284 -23.09 -10.87 -7.80
C ASP A 284 -21.59 -11.07 -7.55
N VAL A 285 -21.07 -10.42 -6.51
CA VAL A 285 -19.63 -10.47 -6.18
C VAL A 285 -19.28 -11.77 -5.47
N PRO A 286 -18.40 -12.61 -6.05
CA PRO A 286 -17.95 -13.84 -5.40
C PRO A 286 -17.24 -13.57 -4.08
N LYS A 287 -17.50 -14.41 -3.08
CA LYS A 287 -16.85 -14.28 -1.77
C LYS A 287 -15.34 -14.46 -1.84
N ALA A 288 -14.89 -15.32 -2.73
CA ALA A 288 -13.47 -15.54 -2.95
C ALA A 288 -12.76 -14.30 -3.50
N LEU A 289 -13.42 -13.54 -4.39
CA LEU A 289 -12.86 -12.29 -4.92
C LEU A 289 -12.79 -11.21 -3.83
N LEU A 290 -13.84 -11.11 -3.00
CA LEU A 290 -13.85 -10.22 -1.84
C LEU A 290 -12.74 -10.59 -0.83
N GLY A 291 -12.59 -11.88 -0.52
CA GLY A 291 -11.56 -12.39 0.38
C GLY A 291 -10.15 -12.02 -0.09
N ARG A 292 -9.83 -12.26 -1.36
CA ARG A 292 -8.54 -11.90 -1.95
C ARG A 292 -8.27 -10.39 -1.87
N ARG A 293 -9.29 -9.55 -2.14
CA ARG A 293 -9.12 -8.10 -2.05
C ARG A 293 -8.87 -7.66 -0.62
N ARG A 294 -9.61 -8.23 0.34
CA ARG A 294 -9.41 -7.95 1.77
C ARG A 294 -8.00 -8.34 2.23
N GLU A 295 -7.52 -9.53 1.83
CA GLU A 295 -6.17 -9.99 2.13
C GLU A 295 -5.12 -9.04 1.57
N ALA A 296 -5.25 -8.65 0.29
CA ALA A 296 -4.33 -7.68 -0.32
C ALA A 296 -4.33 -6.33 0.39
N MET A 297 -5.50 -5.80 0.79
CA MET A 297 -5.59 -4.57 1.56
C MET A 297 -4.99 -4.71 2.96
N MET A 298 -5.15 -5.88 3.59
CA MET A 298 -4.52 -6.17 4.88
C MET A 298 -3.00 -6.21 4.77
N GLU A 299 -2.45 -6.85 3.72
CA GLU A 299 -1.01 -6.86 3.46
C GLU A 299 -0.47 -5.44 3.21
N GLU A 300 -1.22 -4.59 2.51
CA GLU A 300 -0.89 -3.19 2.28
C GLU A 300 -0.78 -2.42 3.61
N ILE A 301 -1.80 -2.52 4.48
CA ILE A 301 -1.81 -1.91 5.80
C ILE A 301 -0.65 -2.41 6.68
N GLN A 302 -0.40 -3.72 6.69
CA GLN A 302 0.72 -4.31 7.43
C GLN A 302 2.08 -3.81 6.94
N SER A 303 2.22 -3.66 5.62
CA SER A 303 3.43 -3.09 5.01
C SER A 303 3.64 -1.63 5.42
N ASP A 304 2.58 -0.84 5.45
CA ASP A 304 2.62 0.57 5.84
C ASP A 304 2.97 0.74 7.31
N LEU A 305 2.34 -0.01 8.19
CA LEU A 305 2.67 -0.05 9.63
C LEU A 305 4.13 -0.46 9.85
N SER A 306 4.60 -1.47 9.11
CA SER A 306 6.00 -1.93 9.20
C SER A 306 6.99 -0.85 8.76
N ARG A 307 6.66 -0.04 7.75
CA ARG A 307 7.47 1.13 7.34
C ARG A 307 7.54 2.22 8.42
N GLN A 308 6.50 2.35 9.22
CA GLN A 308 6.44 3.24 10.38
C GLN A 308 7.06 2.63 11.64
N GLY A 309 7.58 1.38 11.55
CA GLY A 309 8.20 0.67 12.66
C GLY A 309 7.21 0.01 13.62
N VAL A 310 5.92 -0.03 13.28
CA VAL A 310 4.86 -0.66 14.08
C VAL A 310 4.61 -2.07 13.55
N LYS A 311 4.56 -3.07 14.46
CA LYS A 311 4.21 -4.43 14.08
C LYS A 311 2.70 -4.61 14.11
N TRP A 312 2.17 -5.39 13.15
CA TRP A 312 0.74 -5.69 13.09
C TRP A 312 0.17 -6.18 14.43
N GLY A 313 0.84 -7.13 15.09
CA GLY A 313 0.34 -7.66 16.37
C GLY A 313 0.27 -6.64 17.51
N GLU A 314 1.13 -5.63 17.49
CA GLU A 314 1.09 -4.51 18.45
C GLU A 314 -0.11 -3.59 18.16
N TYR A 315 -0.32 -3.28 16.87
CA TYR A 315 -1.44 -2.49 16.40
C TYR A 315 -2.79 -3.21 16.64
N GLU A 316 -2.88 -4.50 16.31
CA GLU A 316 -4.06 -5.34 16.52
C GLU A 316 -4.46 -5.39 18.00
N SER A 317 -3.48 -5.63 18.91
CA SER A 317 -3.71 -5.62 20.36
C SER A 317 -4.20 -4.25 20.86
N PHE A 318 -3.61 -3.17 20.36
CA PHE A 318 -4.06 -1.81 20.69
C PHE A 318 -5.49 -1.56 20.23
N MET A 319 -5.85 -1.95 19.00
CA MET A 319 -7.22 -1.81 18.47
C MET A 319 -8.23 -2.67 19.24
N GLU A 320 -7.82 -3.87 19.71
CA GLU A 320 -8.63 -4.75 20.52
C GLU A 320 -8.88 -4.15 21.91
N GLU A 321 -7.85 -3.61 22.57
CA GLU A 321 -7.95 -2.89 23.86
C GLU A 321 -8.88 -1.67 23.78
N GLN A 322 -8.89 -0.98 22.63
CA GLN A 322 -9.79 0.14 22.36
C GLN A 322 -11.22 -0.30 21.96
N GLY A 323 -11.46 -1.60 21.77
CA GLY A 323 -12.75 -2.11 21.28
C GLY A 323 -13.06 -1.76 19.81
N LYS A 324 -12.07 -1.27 19.04
CA LYS A 324 -12.23 -0.76 17.66
C LYS A 324 -11.87 -1.78 16.59
N LEU A 325 -11.29 -2.92 16.95
CA LEU A 325 -10.87 -3.94 15.97
C LEU A 325 -12.04 -4.45 15.13
N GLY A 326 -13.22 -4.63 15.73
CA GLY A 326 -14.42 -5.08 15.02
C GLY A 326 -14.93 -4.07 13.99
N GLU A 327 -14.92 -2.78 14.31
CA GLU A 327 -15.27 -1.69 13.39
C GLU A 327 -14.27 -1.58 12.26
N PHE A 328 -12.98 -1.62 12.57
CA PHE A 328 -11.91 -1.62 11.58
C PHE A 328 -12.05 -2.77 10.56
N MET A 329 -12.33 -4.01 11.04
CA MET A 329 -12.53 -5.15 10.15
C MET A 329 -13.79 -5.01 9.28
N ALA A 330 -14.87 -4.45 9.83
CA ALA A 330 -16.09 -4.18 9.08
C ALA A 330 -15.88 -3.10 7.99
N ASP A 331 -15.13 -2.06 8.31
CA ASP A 331 -14.77 -1.01 7.34
C ASP A 331 -13.84 -1.55 6.25
N LEU A 332 -12.90 -2.42 6.62
CA LEU A 332 -12.05 -3.10 5.65
C LEU A 332 -12.86 -3.94 4.67
N ASP A 333 -13.84 -4.73 5.15
CA ASP A 333 -14.72 -5.52 4.31
C ASP A 333 -15.59 -4.64 3.39
N LYS A 334 -16.11 -3.52 3.90
CA LYS A 334 -16.88 -2.55 3.13
C LYS A 334 -16.03 -1.89 2.04
N ASN A 335 -14.82 -1.48 2.37
CA ASN A 335 -13.88 -0.88 1.43
C ASN A 335 -13.42 -1.89 0.38
N ALA A 336 -13.16 -3.14 0.78
CA ALA A 336 -12.83 -4.22 -0.16
C ALA A 336 -13.96 -4.47 -1.15
N LEU A 337 -15.21 -4.51 -0.68
CA LEU A 337 -16.39 -4.67 -1.55
C LEU A 337 -16.54 -3.50 -2.52
N SER A 338 -16.36 -2.27 -2.05
CA SER A 338 -16.41 -1.07 -2.89
C SER A 338 -15.35 -1.12 -3.99
N ARG A 339 -14.09 -1.44 -3.63
CA ARG A 339 -12.99 -1.57 -4.61
C ARG A 339 -13.26 -2.68 -5.64
N VAL A 340 -13.74 -3.85 -5.21
CA VAL A 340 -14.07 -4.95 -6.13
C VAL A 340 -15.20 -4.54 -7.10
N ARG A 341 -16.26 -3.90 -6.59
CA ARG A 341 -17.36 -3.43 -7.45
C ARG A 341 -16.90 -2.39 -8.46
N ARG A 342 -16.05 -1.46 -8.06
CA ARG A 342 -15.42 -0.47 -8.92
C ARG A 342 -14.58 -1.12 -10.03
N ASP A 343 -13.72 -2.07 -9.66
CA ASP A 343 -12.88 -2.80 -10.62
C ASP A 343 -13.74 -3.55 -11.65
N LEU A 344 -14.74 -4.30 -11.19
CA LEU A 344 -15.65 -5.06 -12.05
C LEU A 344 -16.46 -4.15 -13.00
N ALA A 345 -16.94 -3.02 -12.50
CA ALA A 345 -17.70 -2.06 -13.32
C ALA A 345 -16.82 -1.47 -14.43
N LEU A 346 -15.58 -1.08 -14.09
CA LEU A 346 -14.64 -0.53 -15.07
C LEU A 346 -14.12 -1.58 -16.06
N GLU A 347 -13.94 -2.82 -15.65
CA GLU A 347 -13.59 -3.93 -16.54
C GLU A 347 -14.71 -4.18 -17.56
N GLN A 348 -15.96 -4.24 -17.10
CA GLN A 348 -17.08 -4.41 -18.01
C GLN A 348 -17.26 -3.20 -18.95
N LEU A 349 -17.05 -1.99 -18.44
CA LEU A 349 -17.04 -0.78 -19.29
C LEU A 349 -15.97 -0.86 -20.38
N ALA A 350 -14.77 -1.37 -20.04
CA ALA A 350 -13.68 -1.55 -21.00
C ALA A 350 -14.03 -2.58 -22.08
N GLU A 351 -14.71 -3.67 -21.72
CA GLU A 351 -15.21 -4.67 -22.66
C GLU A 351 -16.30 -4.09 -23.59
N ASP A 352 -17.28 -3.37 -23.04
CA ASP A 352 -18.37 -2.75 -23.80
C ASP A 352 -17.83 -1.71 -24.79
N LEU A 353 -16.82 -0.94 -24.41
CA LEU A 353 -16.14 0.04 -25.24
C LEU A 353 -15.07 -0.58 -26.15
N LYS A 354 -14.77 -1.87 -25.98
CA LYS A 354 -13.72 -2.62 -26.72
C LYS A 354 -12.36 -1.91 -26.64
N VAL A 355 -12.04 -1.45 -25.44
CA VAL A 355 -10.77 -0.76 -25.18
C VAL A 355 -9.60 -1.73 -25.31
N THR A 356 -8.58 -1.33 -26.06
CA THR A 356 -7.33 -2.08 -26.18
C THR A 356 -6.14 -1.16 -25.90
N VAL A 357 -5.13 -1.70 -25.26
CA VAL A 357 -3.86 -1.00 -24.99
C VAL A 357 -2.77 -1.65 -25.83
N GLY A 358 -2.12 -0.86 -26.68
CA GLY A 358 -1.04 -1.34 -27.54
C GLY A 358 0.29 -1.43 -26.78
N ASP A 359 1.24 -2.21 -27.31
CA ASP A 359 2.56 -2.41 -26.70
C ASP A 359 3.33 -1.10 -26.48
N GLN A 360 3.20 -0.16 -27.40
CA GLN A 360 3.86 1.14 -27.27
C GLN A 360 3.29 1.96 -26.13
N GLU A 361 1.98 2.00 -25.98
CA GLU A 361 1.26 2.68 -24.91
C GLU A 361 1.60 2.05 -23.55
N PHE A 362 1.56 0.72 -23.45
CA PHE A 362 1.96 0.00 -22.25
C PHE A 362 3.41 0.28 -21.84
N ASN A 363 4.33 0.26 -22.82
CA ASN A 363 5.73 0.52 -22.53
C ASN A 363 6.00 1.97 -22.11
N SER A 364 5.27 2.96 -22.67
CA SER A 364 5.40 4.37 -22.27
C SER A 364 4.88 4.62 -20.85
N THR A 365 3.72 4.06 -20.48
CA THR A 365 3.19 4.14 -19.12
C THR A 365 4.08 3.42 -18.10
N MET A 366 4.61 2.25 -18.48
CA MET A 366 5.57 1.52 -17.65
C MET A 366 6.86 2.32 -17.41
N LEU A 367 7.36 3.02 -18.43
CA LEU A 367 8.54 3.87 -18.30
C LEU A 367 8.27 5.07 -17.37
N ALA A 368 7.10 5.71 -17.52
CA ALA A 368 6.71 6.82 -16.66
C ALA A 368 6.59 6.39 -15.20
N LEU A 369 5.96 5.24 -14.94
CA LEU A 369 5.86 4.66 -13.59
C LEU A 369 7.24 4.33 -13.01
N ALA A 370 8.14 3.75 -13.80
CA ALA A 370 9.48 3.44 -13.37
C ALA A 370 10.27 4.71 -13.00
N GLN A 371 10.16 5.78 -13.81
CA GLN A 371 10.79 7.07 -13.53
C GLN A 371 10.25 7.73 -12.26
N ALA A 372 8.93 7.69 -12.04
CA ALA A 372 8.30 8.22 -10.82
C ALA A 372 8.80 7.52 -9.54
N ASN A 373 9.16 6.24 -9.65
CA ASN A 373 9.70 5.45 -8.53
C ASN A 373 11.24 5.39 -8.50
N ASN A 374 11.93 6.19 -9.31
CA ASN A 374 13.39 6.17 -9.43
C ASN A 374 13.97 4.77 -9.80
N LEU A 375 13.21 4.01 -10.60
CA LEU A 375 13.57 2.68 -11.07
C LEU A 375 13.80 2.68 -12.59
N THR A 376 14.51 1.68 -13.07
CA THR A 376 14.51 1.38 -14.51
C THR A 376 13.28 0.51 -14.85
N ALA A 377 12.79 0.60 -16.09
CA ALA A 377 11.68 -0.24 -16.56
C ALA A 377 11.94 -1.75 -16.36
N GLN A 378 13.21 -2.19 -16.45
CA GLN A 378 13.61 -3.56 -16.21
C GLN A 378 13.48 -3.96 -14.74
N GLN A 379 13.92 -3.11 -13.82
CA GLN A 379 13.78 -3.33 -12.38
C GLN A 379 12.32 -3.41 -11.97
N LEU A 380 11.50 -2.45 -12.46
CA LEU A 380 10.07 -2.44 -12.18
C LEU A 380 9.38 -3.71 -12.69
N ARG A 381 9.69 -4.17 -13.92
CA ARG A 381 9.16 -5.44 -14.45
C ARG A 381 9.56 -6.65 -13.61
N THR A 382 10.80 -6.68 -13.12
CA THR A 382 11.26 -7.78 -12.26
C THR A 382 10.56 -7.75 -10.90
N GLN A 383 10.33 -6.56 -10.35
CA GLN A 383 9.65 -6.38 -9.07
C GLN A 383 8.17 -6.77 -9.14
N LEU A 384 7.47 -6.35 -10.20
CA LEU A 384 6.05 -6.66 -10.41
C LEU A 384 5.83 -8.15 -10.70
N GLY A 385 6.75 -8.81 -11.39
CA GLY A 385 6.55 -10.17 -11.85
C GLY A 385 5.40 -10.29 -12.86
N PRO A 386 5.05 -11.53 -13.29
CA PRO A 386 4.00 -11.74 -14.31
C PRO A 386 2.61 -11.26 -13.86
N ASP A 387 2.25 -11.54 -12.63
CA ASP A 387 0.91 -11.20 -12.09
C ASP A 387 0.74 -9.69 -11.87
N GLY A 388 1.78 -9.03 -11.35
CA GLY A 388 1.79 -7.58 -11.22
C GLY A 388 1.77 -6.87 -12.58
N LEU A 389 2.43 -7.41 -13.60
CA LEU A 389 2.36 -6.87 -14.97
C LEU A 389 0.96 -6.99 -15.56
N ASN A 390 0.26 -8.12 -15.34
CA ASN A 390 -1.12 -8.31 -15.77
C ASN A 390 -2.06 -7.35 -15.04
N SER A 391 -1.91 -7.19 -13.74
CA SER A 391 -2.68 -6.25 -12.93
C SER A 391 -2.46 -4.81 -13.38
N TYR A 392 -1.22 -4.45 -13.68
CA TYR A 392 -0.87 -3.13 -14.21
C TYR A 392 -1.47 -2.89 -15.62
N TYR A 393 -1.42 -3.88 -16.50
CA TYR A 393 -2.07 -3.79 -17.80
C TYR A 393 -3.59 -3.56 -17.65
N ALA A 394 -4.24 -4.32 -16.77
CA ALA A 394 -5.67 -4.16 -16.48
C ALA A 394 -6.00 -2.77 -15.93
N SER A 395 -5.14 -2.18 -15.10
CA SER A 395 -5.33 -0.81 -14.60
C SER A 395 -5.29 0.24 -15.72
N ILE A 396 -4.36 0.10 -16.68
CA ILE A 396 -4.28 0.99 -17.85
C ILE A 396 -5.53 0.86 -18.73
N VAL A 397 -6.03 -0.36 -18.92
CA VAL A 397 -7.25 -0.60 -19.70
C VAL A 397 -8.46 0.07 -19.02
N ARG A 398 -8.60 -0.07 -17.69
CA ARG A 398 -9.69 0.56 -16.92
C ARG A 398 -9.62 2.08 -16.98
N GLU A 399 -8.44 2.67 -16.79
CA GLU A 399 -8.25 4.12 -16.87
C GLU A 399 -8.56 4.68 -18.26
N LYS A 400 -8.17 3.97 -19.30
CA LYS A 400 -8.49 4.34 -20.68
C LYS A 400 -9.99 4.24 -20.97
N ALA A 401 -10.66 3.22 -20.44
CA ALA A 401 -12.12 3.07 -20.55
C ALA A 401 -12.86 4.21 -19.85
N LEU A 402 -12.44 4.55 -18.64
CA LEU A 402 -12.96 5.68 -17.87
C LEU A 402 -12.82 7.00 -18.64
N THR A 403 -11.62 7.29 -19.12
CA THR A 403 -11.35 8.52 -19.89
C THR A 403 -12.19 8.58 -21.17
N GLN A 404 -12.32 7.46 -21.87
CA GLN A 404 -13.13 7.37 -23.08
C GLN A 404 -14.64 7.55 -22.78
N ALA A 405 -15.14 6.98 -21.69
CA ALA A 405 -16.54 7.14 -21.29
C ALA A 405 -16.86 8.59 -20.88
N LEU A 406 -16.00 9.21 -20.08
CA LEU A 406 -16.14 10.61 -19.67
C LEU A 406 -16.13 11.56 -20.88
N SER A 407 -15.31 11.29 -21.89
CA SER A 407 -15.29 12.09 -23.13
C SER A 407 -16.58 11.95 -23.94
N GLN A 408 -17.24 10.79 -23.88
CA GLN A 408 -18.55 10.58 -24.55
C GLN A 408 -19.69 11.30 -23.83
N LEU A 409 -19.63 11.44 -22.51
CA LEU A 409 -20.62 12.16 -21.73
C LEU A 409 -20.46 13.68 -21.82
N ASN A 410 -19.27 14.17 -22.09
CA ASN A 410 -18.96 15.59 -22.20
C ASN A 410 -18.22 15.90 -23.52
N PRO A 411 -18.92 15.96 -24.66
CA PRO A 411 -18.27 16.21 -25.96
C PRO A 411 -17.69 17.62 -26.11
N SER A 412 -17.91 18.53 -25.14
CA SER A 412 -17.43 19.93 -25.14
C SER A 412 -16.19 20.17 -24.27
N GLY A 413 -15.69 19.15 -23.58
CA GLY A 413 -14.46 19.24 -22.77
C GLY A 413 -13.24 18.87 -23.59
N GLU A 414 -12.25 19.75 -23.61
CA GLU A 414 -10.88 19.44 -24.06
C GLU A 414 -10.43 18.12 -23.41
N PRO A 415 -9.82 17.18 -24.16
CA PRO A 415 -9.41 15.92 -23.58
C PRO A 415 -8.45 16.19 -22.42
N ALA A 416 -8.85 15.84 -21.22
CA ALA A 416 -7.96 15.87 -20.07
C ALA A 416 -6.70 15.12 -20.46
N GLN A 417 -5.55 15.78 -20.45
CA GLN A 417 -4.27 15.11 -20.58
C GLN A 417 -4.25 13.98 -19.56
N PRO A 418 -3.86 12.76 -19.94
CA PRO A 418 -3.81 11.66 -19.00
C PRO A 418 -2.98 12.12 -17.81
N ALA A 419 -3.61 12.21 -16.67
CA ALA A 419 -2.90 12.43 -15.43
C ALA A 419 -1.83 11.33 -15.34
N ALA A 420 -0.59 11.73 -15.33
CA ALA A 420 0.54 10.83 -15.18
C ALA A 420 0.62 10.35 -13.73
N GLN A 421 -0.44 9.68 -13.29
CA GLN A 421 -0.44 8.86 -12.09
C GLN A 421 -1.56 7.84 -12.25
N PRO A 422 -1.25 6.58 -12.65
CA PRO A 422 -2.08 5.49 -12.23
C PRO A 422 -2.05 5.50 -10.71
N ASP A 423 -3.19 5.30 -10.06
CA ASP A 423 -3.22 4.92 -8.65
C ASP A 423 -2.17 3.83 -8.45
N ALA A 424 -0.98 4.25 -8.11
CA ALA A 424 0.03 3.35 -7.65
C ALA A 424 -0.58 2.75 -6.39
N VAL A 425 -0.77 1.45 -6.42
CA VAL A 425 -0.87 0.64 -5.23
C VAL A 425 0.45 0.82 -4.50
N LEU A 426 0.65 1.97 -3.89
CA LEU A 426 1.67 2.35 -2.95
C LEU A 426 1.33 3.76 -2.44
N THR A 427 0.67 3.75 -1.29
CA THR A 427 0.61 4.85 -0.33
C THR A 427 -0.24 6.08 -0.64
N ASP A 428 -1.47 6.03 -0.16
CA ASP A 428 -2.07 7.19 0.49
C ASP A 428 -1.36 7.34 1.85
N ALA A 429 -0.28 8.11 1.86
CA ALA A 429 0.34 8.55 3.09
C ALA A 429 -0.30 9.89 3.43
N ALA A 430 -1.21 9.86 4.39
CA ALA A 430 -1.60 11.00 5.16
C ALA A 430 -0.37 11.87 5.47
N GLN A 431 -0.44 13.13 5.12
CA GLN A 431 0.52 14.13 5.56
C GLN A 431 0.57 14.11 7.09
N PRO A 432 1.71 13.92 7.72
CA PRO A 432 1.87 14.32 9.10
C PRO A 432 2.13 15.82 9.14
N ASP A 433 1.17 16.51 9.72
CA ASP A 433 1.39 17.76 10.41
C ASP A 433 2.44 17.50 11.50
N THR A 434 3.65 17.96 11.28
CA THR A 434 4.63 18.10 12.37
C THR A 434 5.63 19.18 12.05
N THR A 435 5.36 20.31 12.64
CA THR A 435 6.34 21.23 13.16
C THR A 435 7.38 20.51 14.01
N GLU A 436 8.62 20.51 13.57
CA GLU A 436 9.77 20.61 14.45
C GLU A 436 10.96 21.15 13.68
N ALA A 437 11.21 22.43 13.91
CA ALA A 437 12.45 23.11 13.54
C ALA A 437 13.52 22.72 14.57
N VAL A 438 14.52 21.98 14.15
CA VAL A 438 15.79 21.93 14.87
C VAL A 438 16.83 22.65 14.02
N THR A 439 17.14 23.83 14.47
CA THR A 439 18.34 24.63 14.14
C THR A 439 19.59 23.83 14.46
N THR A 440 20.50 23.71 13.50
CA THR A 440 21.90 23.52 13.81
C THR A 440 22.74 24.40 12.91
N GLU A 441 23.58 25.16 13.59
CA GLU A 441 24.41 26.24 13.12
C GLU A 441 25.47 25.80 12.10
N THR A 442 25.65 26.74 11.21
CA THR A 442 26.73 26.92 10.23
C THR A 442 28.11 27.01 10.89
N ILE A 443 29.10 26.35 10.35
CA ILE A 443 30.48 26.78 10.40
C ILE A 443 31.00 26.89 8.98
N THR A 444 31.20 28.14 8.58
CA THR A 444 31.95 28.64 7.43
C THR A 444 33.42 28.28 7.52
N THR A 445 34.01 27.84 6.42
CA THR A 445 35.40 28.23 6.11
C THR A 445 35.58 28.36 4.60
N GLU A 446 36.01 29.52 4.23
CA GLU A 446 36.52 29.96 2.94
C GLU A 446 37.80 29.20 2.54
N ALA A 447 38.03 28.99 1.27
CA ALA A 447 39.14 29.57 0.50
C ALA A 447 39.29 28.87 -0.87
N ALA A 448 39.12 29.73 -1.88
CA ALA A 448 40.01 30.08 -2.99
C ALA A 448 40.38 29.03 -4.05
N ALA A 449 39.88 29.33 -5.20
CA ALA A 449 40.42 29.37 -6.56
C ALA A 449 41.80 28.74 -6.86
N THR A 450 41.91 27.97 -7.96
CA THR A 450 42.65 28.34 -9.16
C THR A 450 42.60 27.27 -10.25
N GLU A 451 42.46 27.74 -11.44
CA GLU A 451 42.60 27.29 -12.81
C GLU A 451 43.60 26.16 -13.14
N ALA A 452 43.25 25.49 -14.20
CA ALA A 452 43.99 25.26 -15.46
C ALA A 452 44.23 23.80 -15.88
N ALA A 453 43.61 23.48 -16.98
CA ALA A 453 44.14 22.96 -18.25
C ALA A 453 44.79 21.57 -18.32
N ALA A 454 44.11 20.79 -19.15
CA ALA A 454 44.62 20.12 -20.36
C ALA A 454 45.41 18.81 -20.28
N THR A 455 44.94 17.96 -21.13
CA THR A 455 45.58 17.00 -22.07
C THR A 455 45.79 15.53 -21.66
N GLU A 456 45.00 14.73 -22.40
CA GLU A 456 45.38 13.55 -23.19
C GLU A 456 46.22 12.40 -22.61
N THR A 457 45.73 11.26 -22.87
CA THR A 457 46.26 10.07 -23.57
C THR A 457 46.30 8.75 -22.82
N GLN A 458 45.50 7.84 -23.37
CA GLN A 458 45.73 6.40 -23.67
C GLN A 458 46.18 5.36 -22.61
N ALA A 459 45.45 4.28 -22.77
CA ALA A 459 45.90 2.88 -22.89
C ALA A 459 45.93 1.98 -21.64
N ALA A 460 45.01 1.02 -21.75
CA ALA A 460 45.20 -0.41 -21.50
C ALA A 460 46.03 -0.93 -20.32
N SER A 461 45.42 -1.72 -19.49
CA SER A 461 45.81 -3.12 -19.29
C SER A 461 45.07 -3.77 -18.11
N LYS A 462 44.48 -4.96 -18.37
CA LYS A 462 44.18 -5.96 -17.32
C LYS A 462 45.48 -6.45 -16.68
N PRO A 463 45.44 -6.81 -15.40
CA PRO A 463 45.77 -8.20 -15.13
C PRO A 463 45.05 -8.92 -13.97
N LYS A 464 44.78 -10.21 -14.22
CA LYS A 464 45.08 -11.45 -13.48
C LYS A 464 44.82 -11.56 -11.95
N LYS A 465 44.04 -12.62 -11.64
CA LYS A 465 43.99 -13.35 -10.38
C LYS A 465 45.36 -13.85 -9.91
N PRO A 466 45.53 -14.10 -8.62
CA PRO A 466 46.17 -15.35 -8.14
C PRO A 466 45.32 -16.05 -7.05
N ARG A 467 45.09 -17.26 -7.16
CA ARG A 467 45.55 -18.61 -6.83
C ARG A 467 45.90 -18.84 -5.35
N ALA A 468 45.23 -19.85 -4.83
CA ALA A 468 45.28 -20.44 -3.51
C ALA A 468 46.66 -20.93 -3.07
N SER A 469 46.91 -20.94 -1.76
CA SER A 469 47.82 -21.88 -1.14
C SER A 469 47.34 -22.37 0.24
N LYS A 470 47.50 -23.69 0.38
CA LYS A 470 47.26 -24.54 1.54
C LYS A 470 48.41 -24.42 2.58
N ALA A 471 48.09 -24.58 3.87
CA ALA A 471 48.83 -25.34 4.86
C ALA A 471 47.99 -25.32 6.16
N LYS A 472 47.58 -26.36 6.74
CA LYS A 472 47.96 -27.62 7.36
C LYS A 472 48.44 -27.48 8.82
N ALA A 473 47.61 -28.09 9.71
CA ALA A 473 47.88 -28.91 10.91
C ALA A 473 48.43 -28.21 12.17
N ALA A 474 47.96 -28.47 13.35
CA ALA A 474 47.94 -29.61 14.26
C ALA A 474 47.20 -29.15 15.54
N ALA A 475 46.28 -29.89 16.12
CA ALA A 475 46.40 -30.99 17.06
C ALA A 475 46.77 -30.53 18.49
N GLU A 476 45.96 -30.84 19.42
CA GLU A 476 46.10 -31.64 20.66
C GLU A 476 45.08 -31.14 21.69
N GLU A 477 44.14 -31.99 22.08
CA GLU A 477 44.04 -32.82 23.29
C GLU A 477 43.98 -31.99 24.58
N ALA A 478 43.11 -32.19 25.57
CA ALA A 478 42.68 -33.40 26.21
C ALA A 478 41.51 -33.12 27.18
N SER A 479 40.66 -34.12 27.35
CA SER A 479 40.16 -34.74 28.60
C SER A 479 39.38 -33.84 29.55
N GLY A 480 38.27 -34.25 30.09
CA GLY A 480 37.75 -35.49 30.58
C GLY A 480 36.55 -35.20 31.43
N GLU A 481 35.75 -36.15 31.49
CA GLU A 481 35.08 -36.90 32.58
C GLU A 481 33.78 -36.26 33.09
N GLU A 482 32.72 -36.94 32.80
CA GLU A 482 32.01 -38.03 33.53
C GLU A 482 31.06 -37.51 34.63
N ALA A 483 29.77 -37.73 34.52
CA ALA A 483 29.01 -38.69 35.29
C ALA A 483 27.50 -38.42 35.22
N THR A 484 26.79 -39.39 34.74
CA THR A 484 25.39 -39.76 35.01
C THR A 484 25.26 -40.38 36.40
N PRO A 485 24.09 -40.92 36.82
CA PRO A 485 22.66 -40.51 36.75
C PRO A 485 22.04 -40.57 38.16
N VAL A 486 20.69 -40.51 38.29
CA VAL A 486 19.84 -41.27 39.24
C VAL A 486 18.41 -40.64 39.27
N THR A 487 17.43 -41.23 38.65
CA THR A 487 16.32 -42.11 39.15
C THR A 487 15.46 -41.61 40.31
N GLY A 488 14.21 -41.80 40.11
CA GLY A 488 13.17 -42.07 41.12
C GLY A 488 11.94 -41.23 40.94
N ALA A 489 10.89 -41.64 40.31
CA ALA A 489 9.94 -42.69 40.62
C ALA A 489 8.78 -42.22 41.51
N SER A 490 7.61 -42.44 40.99
CA SER A 490 6.37 -42.89 41.66
C SER A 490 5.58 -41.85 42.49
N ALA A 491 4.34 -41.77 42.48
CA ALA A 491 3.21 -42.55 41.98
C ALA A 491 1.97 -41.95 42.67
N THR A 492 0.80 -42.25 42.08
CA THR A 492 -0.52 -42.47 42.68
C THR A 492 -1.17 -41.22 43.33
N GLY A 493 -2.38 -40.98 43.13
CA GLY A 493 -3.57 -41.71 42.76
C GLY A 493 -4.78 -40.81 42.88
N ALA A 494 -5.73 -41.09 42.05
CA ALA A 494 -7.06 -41.54 42.28
C ALA A 494 -8.10 -40.52 42.80
N SER A 495 -9.10 -40.39 41.92
CA SER A 495 -10.56 -40.56 42.21
C SER A 495 -11.25 -39.39 42.89
N ALA A 496 -12.25 -38.96 42.30
CA ALA A 496 -13.61 -39.31 42.04
C ALA A 496 -14.57 -38.16 42.37
N ASP A 497 -15.52 -38.02 41.47
CA ASP A 497 -16.96 -37.83 41.68
C ASP A 497 -17.50 -36.56 42.33
N GLY A 498 -18.55 -36.14 41.66
CA GLY A 498 -19.73 -35.47 42.24
C GLY A 498 -20.17 -34.24 41.50
N ASP A 499 -20.94 -34.42 40.49
CA ASP A 499 -22.38 -34.15 40.37
C ASP A 499 -22.87 -32.77 40.82
N GLU A 500 -23.59 -32.21 39.85
CA GLU A 500 -24.95 -31.62 39.88
C GLU A 500 -25.13 -30.10 40.09
N GLN A 501 -25.70 -29.55 39.03
CA GLN A 501 -26.83 -28.59 38.99
C GLN A 501 -26.70 -27.19 39.59
N GLY A 502 -26.98 -26.26 38.72
CA GLY A 502 -27.37 -24.88 39.00
C GLY A 502 -27.40 -24.08 37.73
#